data_7d0517f1d84a85e6f2b057afd084afa2
#
_entry.id   7d0517f1d84a85e6f2b057afd084afa2
#
_cell.length_a   1.000
_cell.length_b   1.000
_cell.length_c   1.000
_cell.angle_alpha   90.00
_cell.angle_beta   90.00
_cell.angle_gamma   90.00
#
_symmetry.space_group_name_H-M   'P 1'
#
loop_
_entity.id
_entity.type
_entity.pdbx_description
1 polymer ?
#
loop_
_entity_poly.entity_id
_entity_poly.type
_entity_poly.pdbx_seq_one_letter_code
_entity_poly.pdbx_strand_id
1 'polypeptide(L)'
;MLFAFIDESYTDDRYWVAALVVDVEDIGKVAAAINEAADYATTFGVPLGTEFHGHSIMNGKDGWEPIYRKTRAAGQIYRTVARAIALTPGRLFVEGVDVPRLNRRYKYPEHPHLVTLRHVLEQVNAYALARQDTVVVICDEVQGSEDHQRKLGEYRLIGTPGYRSSKLQTIEQMMFASSEQSPGLQSVDLAVYLARRVDAHTHRDERSRRLAQSLWSEFDPIVARVRRWDP
;
A
#
# COMPACT_ATOMS: atom_id res chain seq x y z
N MET A 1 -14.94 1.30 -14.44
CA MET A 1 -13.50 1.58 -14.54
C MET A 1 -12.94 1.67 -13.12
N LEU A 2 -11.79 1.03 -12.89
CA LEU A 2 -11.15 0.94 -11.60
C LEU A 2 -9.93 1.88 -11.52
N PHE A 3 -9.63 2.33 -10.31
CA PHE A 3 -8.35 2.94 -9.95
C PHE A 3 -7.64 2.05 -8.94
N ALA A 4 -6.35 1.82 -9.14
CA ALA A 4 -5.48 1.10 -8.22
C ALA A 4 -4.39 2.04 -7.72
N PHE A 5 -4.46 2.43 -6.45
CA PHE A 5 -3.43 3.21 -5.79
C PHE A 5 -2.40 2.24 -5.23
N ILE A 6 -1.13 2.44 -5.57
CA ILE A 6 -0.03 1.51 -5.21
C ILE A 6 1.06 2.27 -4.45
N ASP A 7 1.49 1.66 -3.36
CA ASP A 7 2.61 2.14 -2.56
C ASP A 7 3.39 0.97 -1.93
N GLU A 8 4.59 1.24 -1.42
CA GLU A 8 5.47 0.26 -0.82
C GLU A 8 5.88 0.60 0.62
N SER A 9 6.28 -0.45 1.34
CA SER A 9 6.91 -0.33 2.65
C SER A 9 7.96 -1.41 2.84
N TYR A 10 9.18 -1.02 3.21
CA TYR A 10 10.28 -1.95 3.24
C TYR A 10 11.24 -1.76 4.43
N THR A 11 12.05 -2.78 4.64
CA THR A 11 13.23 -2.83 5.47
C THR A 11 14.30 -3.63 4.72
N ASP A 12 15.49 -3.76 5.26
CA ASP A 12 16.58 -4.52 4.62
C ASP A 12 16.21 -5.98 4.36
N ASP A 13 15.30 -6.55 5.15
CA ASP A 13 14.93 -7.96 5.08
C ASP A 13 13.53 -8.22 4.52
N ARG A 14 12.69 -7.20 4.36
CA ARG A 14 11.29 -7.32 3.91
C ARG A 14 10.93 -6.19 2.95
N TYR A 15 10.33 -6.55 1.84
CA TYR A 15 9.76 -5.60 0.89
C TYR A 15 8.29 -5.93 0.64
N TRP A 16 7.42 -4.96 0.84
CA TRP A 16 5.98 -5.08 0.66
C TRP A 16 5.47 -4.01 -0.28
N VAL A 17 4.56 -4.37 -1.17
CA VAL A 17 3.79 -3.46 -2.03
C VAL A 17 2.32 -3.77 -1.84
N ALA A 18 1.48 -2.75 -1.78
CA ALA A 18 0.04 -2.89 -1.73
C ALA A 18 -0.64 -2.13 -2.85
N ALA A 19 -1.82 -2.59 -3.25
CA ALA A 19 -2.74 -1.88 -4.11
C ALA A 19 -4.12 -1.77 -3.45
N LEU A 20 -4.61 -0.55 -3.29
CA LEU A 20 -6.00 -0.26 -2.96
C LEU A 20 -6.75 -0.02 -4.27
N VAL A 21 -7.65 -0.94 -4.62
CA VAL A 21 -8.45 -0.89 -5.86
C VAL A 21 -9.85 -0.43 -5.53
N VAL A 22 -10.31 0.65 -6.16
CA VAL A 22 -11.62 1.23 -5.97
C VAL A 22 -12.30 1.53 -7.31
N ASP A 23 -13.62 1.55 -7.33
CA ASP A 23 -14.36 2.05 -8.47
C ASP A 23 -14.19 3.58 -8.59
N VAL A 24 -14.17 4.10 -9.82
CA VAL A 24 -14.05 5.55 -10.06
C VAL A 24 -15.07 6.39 -9.29
N GLU A 25 -16.26 5.83 -9.08
CA GLU A 25 -17.36 6.48 -8.36
C GLU A 25 -17.11 6.57 -6.85
N ASP A 26 -16.23 5.74 -6.33
CA ASP A 26 -15.91 5.64 -4.89
C ASP A 26 -14.64 6.39 -4.48
N ILE A 27 -13.90 7.00 -5.43
CA ILE A 27 -12.69 7.78 -5.14
C ILE A 27 -12.98 8.91 -4.13
N GLY A 28 -14.14 9.58 -4.29
CA GLY A 28 -14.56 10.62 -3.35
C GLY A 28 -14.76 10.13 -1.92
N LYS A 29 -15.12 8.85 -1.72
CA LYS A 29 -15.25 8.25 -0.39
C LYS A 29 -13.89 8.01 0.26
N VAL A 30 -12.88 7.64 -0.53
CA VAL A 30 -11.49 7.53 -0.05
C VAL A 30 -10.98 8.89 0.42
N ALA A 31 -11.22 9.95 -0.36
CA ALA A 31 -10.86 11.32 0.03
C ALA A 31 -11.60 11.76 1.30
N ALA A 32 -12.89 11.46 1.42
CA ALA A 32 -13.67 11.76 2.60
C ALA A 32 -13.13 11.05 3.86
N ALA A 33 -12.70 9.79 3.74
CA ALA A 33 -12.11 9.03 4.85
C ALA A 33 -10.82 9.67 5.39
N ILE A 34 -9.95 10.16 4.50
CA ILE A 34 -8.73 10.88 4.89
C ILE A 34 -9.09 12.23 5.55
N ASN A 35 -10.01 12.99 4.96
CA ASN A 35 -10.43 14.29 5.49
C ASN A 35 -11.07 14.16 6.89
N GLU A 36 -11.95 13.20 7.11
CA GLU A 36 -12.54 12.92 8.44
C GLU A 36 -11.47 12.59 9.48
N ALA A 37 -10.49 11.77 9.08
CA ALA A 37 -9.38 11.46 9.97
C ALA A 37 -8.48 12.67 10.22
N ALA A 38 -8.30 13.57 9.25
CA ALA A 38 -7.55 14.81 9.41
C ALA A 38 -8.24 15.74 10.42
N ASP A 39 -9.55 15.92 10.30
CA ASP A 39 -10.34 16.69 11.26
C ASP A 39 -10.21 16.09 12.68
N TYR A 40 -10.28 14.78 12.80
CA TYR A 40 -10.07 14.12 14.08
C TYR A 40 -8.66 14.33 14.64
N ALA A 41 -7.62 14.28 13.80
CA ALA A 41 -6.23 14.49 14.20
C ALA A 41 -5.98 15.90 14.74
N THR A 42 -6.71 16.92 14.27
CA THR A 42 -6.60 18.30 14.80
C THR A 42 -6.94 18.38 16.28
N THR A 43 -7.81 17.48 16.81
CA THR A 43 -8.14 17.43 18.24
C THR A 43 -6.94 17.06 19.12
N PHE A 44 -5.88 16.49 18.52
CA PHE A 44 -4.60 16.18 19.17
C PHE A 44 -3.52 17.26 18.90
N GLY A 45 -3.87 18.33 18.20
CA GLY A 45 -2.98 19.42 17.86
C GLY A 45 -2.18 19.21 16.56
N VAL A 46 -2.52 18.18 15.76
CA VAL A 46 -1.91 17.96 14.45
C VAL A 46 -2.45 19.01 13.47
N PRO A 47 -1.59 19.71 12.69
CA PRO A 47 -2.07 20.70 11.73
C PRO A 47 -2.98 20.08 10.66
N LEU A 48 -4.02 20.82 10.28
CA LEU A 48 -4.85 20.43 9.14
C LEU A 48 -4.02 20.39 7.86
N GLY A 49 -4.21 19.37 7.03
CA GLY A 49 -3.44 19.18 5.80
C GLY A 49 -2.12 18.44 6.00
N THR A 50 -1.81 17.98 7.23
CA THR A 50 -0.69 17.06 7.44
C THR A 50 -0.93 15.75 6.71
N GLU A 51 0.05 15.30 5.92
CA GLU A 51 -0.01 14.05 5.15
C GLU A 51 -0.16 12.83 6.06
N PHE A 52 -1.04 11.91 5.68
CA PHE A 52 -1.19 10.61 6.33
C PHE A 52 -0.14 9.63 5.83
N HIS A 53 1.01 9.61 6.50
CA HIS A 53 2.09 8.66 6.25
C HIS A 53 2.30 7.78 7.48
N GLY A 54 2.19 6.45 7.29
CA GLY A 54 2.14 5.49 8.40
C GLY A 54 3.37 5.52 9.31
N HIS A 55 4.56 5.71 8.72
CA HIS A 55 5.79 5.89 9.48
C HIS A 55 5.78 7.18 10.31
N SER A 56 5.34 8.30 9.73
CA SER A 56 5.35 9.62 10.37
C SER A 56 4.37 9.70 11.53
N ILE A 57 3.16 9.16 11.37
CA ILE A 57 2.16 9.04 12.45
C ILE A 57 2.73 8.28 13.65
N MET A 58 3.34 7.11 13.39
CA MET A 58 3.80 6.22 14.46
C MET A 58 5.07 6.71 15.14
N ASN A 59 5.83 7.62 14.52
CA ASN A 59 7.06 8.17 15.05
C ASN A 59 6.99 9.65 15.45
N GLY A 60 5.86 10.33 15.21
CA GLY A 60 5.66 11.74 15.51
C GLY A 60 6.63 12.63 14.73
N LYS A 61 6.62 12.52 13.39
CA LYS A 61 7.46 13.29 12.45
C LYS A 61 6.60 13.94 11.38
N ASP A 62 7.17 14.86 10.63
CA ASP A 62 6.57 15.43 9.41
C ASP A 62 5.15 15.99 9.65
N GLY A 63 5.01 16.86 10.67
CA GLY A 63 3.73 17.43 11.09
C GLY A 63 3.01 16.65 12.21
N TRP A 64 3.47 15.44 12.55
CA TRP A 64 2.90 14.62 13.62
C TRP A 64 3.60 14.80 14.98
N GLU A 65 4.47 15.81 15.16
CA GLU A 65 5.18 16.12 16.41
C GLU A 65 4.24 16.31 17.62
N PRO A 66 3.00 16.86 17.48
CA PRO A 66 2.08 16.99 18.62
C PRO A 66 1.74 15.67 19.30
N ILE A 67 1.83 14.55 18.58
CA ILE A 67 1.57 13.20 19.11
C ILE A 67 2.84 12.37 19.35
N TYR A 68 4.03 12.97 19.23
CA TYR A 68 5.28 12.28 19.51
C TYR A 68 5.28 11.62 20.89
N ARG A 69 5.65 10.33 20.94
CA ARG A 69 5.59 9.47 22.14
C ARG A 69 4.19 9.27 22.76
N LYS A 70 3.13 9.76 22.15
CA LYS A 70 1.75 9.54 22.59
C LYS A 70 1.15 8.34 21.83
N THR A 71 1.68 7.13 22.06
CA THR A 71 1.30 5.90 21.32
C THR A 71 -0.21 5.66 21.28
N ARG A 72 -0.94 6.06 22.35
CA ARG A 72 -2.40 5.92 22.40
C ARG A 72 -3.08 6.85 21.39
N ALA A 73 -2.65 8.11 21.29
CA ALA A 73 -3.19 9.06 20.33
C ALA A 73 -2.88 8.62 18.89
N ALA A 74 -1.63 8.27 18.59
CA ALA A 74 -1.23 7.72 17.29
C ALA A 74 -2.09 6.50 16.90
N GLY A 75 -2.29 5.55 17.82
CA GLY A 75 -3.12 4.37 17.58
C GLY A 75 -4.61 4.70 17.39
N GLN A 76 -5.15 5.72 18.06
CA GLN A 76 -6.53 6.16 17.87
C GLN A 76 -6.72 6.82 16.49
N ILE A 77 -5.85 7.75 16.10
CA ILE A 77 -5.89 8.40 14.78
C ILE A 77 -5.77 7.34 13.68
N TYR A 78 -4.78 6.46 13.79
CA TYR A 78 -4.57 5.40 12.81
C TYR A 78 -5.80 4.48 12.68
N ARG A 79 -6.43 4.11 13.79
CA ARG A 79 -7.65 3.30 13.80
C ARG A 79 -8.82 4.00 13.14
N THR A 80 -8.97 5.30 13.39
CA THR A 80 -10.04 6.10 12.77
C THR A 80 -9.91 6.09 11.25
N VAL A 81 -8.72 6.39 10.71
CA VAL A 81 -8.52 6.40 9.27
C VAL A 81 -8.63 5.00 8.65
N ALA A 82 -8.07 3.96 9.29
CA ALA A 82 -8.14 2.59 8.79
C ALA A 82 -9.59 2.10 8.68
N ARG A 83 -10.42 2.38 9.68
CA ARG A 83 -11.86 2.07 9.66
C ARG A 83 -12.60 2.82 8.56
N ALA A 84 -12.35 4.12 8.41
CA ALA A 84 -12.98 4.92 7.38
C ALA A 84 -12.63 4.41 5.97
N ILE A 85 -11.37 4.05 5.73
CA ILE A 85 -10.94 3.42 4.47
C ILE A 85 -11.62 2.06 4.28
N ALA A 86 -11.70 1.23 5.32
CA ALA A 86 -12.32 -0.09 5.25
C ALA A 86 -13.84 -0.07 4.99
N LEU A 87 -14.50 1.05 5.26
CA LEU A 87 -15.91 1.28 4.91
C LEU A 87 -16.11 1.70 3.44
N THR A 88 -15.03 2.11 2.77
CA THR A 88 -15.10 2.45 1.34
C THR A 88 -15.18 1.16 0.52
N PRO A 89 -16.09 1.08 -0.47
CA PRO A 89 -16.12 -0.07 -1.36
C PRO A 89 -14.81 -0.19 -2.15
N GLY A 90 -14.00 -1.17 -1.82
CA GLY A 90 -12.68 -1.36 -2.42
C GLY A 90 -12.12 -2.74 -2.14
N ARG A 91 -10.94 -3.01 -2.69
CA ARG A 91 -10.18 -4.24 -2.45
C ARG A 91 -8.71 -3.93 -2.25
N LEU A 92 -8.13 -4.51 -1.21
CA LEU A 92 -6.73 -4.37 -0.87
C LEU A 92 -5.98 -5.65 -1.22
N PHE A 93 -4.96 -5.54 -2.07
CA PHE A 93 -4.03 -6.59 -2.44
C PHE A 93 -2.66 -6.25 -1.88
N VAL A 94 -2.02 -7.20 -1.20
CA VAL A 94 -0.74 -6.97 -0.54
C VAL A 94 0.20 -8.13 -0.84
N GLU A 95 1.32 -7.84 -1.48
CA GLU A 95 2.33 -8.83 -1.83
C GLU A 95 3.69 -8.40 -1.24
N GLY A 96 4.39 -9.36 -0.68
CA GLY A 96 5.70 -9.13 -0.09
C GLY A 96 6.74 -10.13 -0.54
N VAL A 97 8.01 -9.84 -0.26
CA VAL A 97 9.13 -10.76 -0.51
C VAL A 97 10.12 -10.76 0.65
N ASP A 98 10.65 -11.95 0.95
CA ASP A 98 11.80 -12.13 1.82
C ASP A 98 13.08 -11.80 1.04
N VAL A 99 13.65 -10.62 1.29
CA VAL A 99 14.81 -10.10 0.55
C VAL A 99 16.07 -10.96 0.74
N PRO A 100 16.44 -11.40 1.96
CA PRO A 100 17.55 -12.33 2.16
C PRO A 100 17.39 -13.64 1.38
N ARG A 101 16.18 -14.22 1.33
CA ARG A 101 15.94 -15.45 0.56
C ARG A 101 16.04 -15.21 -0.93
N LEU A 102 15.47 -14.09 -1.44
CA LEU A 102 15.60 -13.68 -2.82
C LEU A 102 17.06 -13.60 -3.25
N ASN A 103 17.90 -12.92 -2.45
CA ASN A 103 19.31 -12.73 -2.74
C ASN A 103 20.13 -14.03 -2.66
N ARG A 104 19.71 -14.98 -1.81
CA ARG A 104 20.38 -16.30 -1.73
C ARG A 104 20.00 -17.23 -2.89
N ARG A 105 18.75 -17.16 -3.35
CA ARG A 105 18.25 -18.06 -4.37
C ARG A 105 18.77 -17.74 -5.77
N TYR A 106 18.92 -16.47 -6.10
CA TYR A 106 19.27 -16.02 -7.44
C TYR A 106 20.65 -15.40 -7.45
N LYS A 107 21.48 -15.80 -8.45
CA LYS A 107 22.80 -15.20 -8.67
C LYS A 107 22.72 -13.72 -9.04
N TYR A 108 21.65 -13.34 -9.77
CA TYR A 108 21.34 -11.97 -10.19
C TYR A 108 19.86 -11.71 -9.86
N PRO A 109 19.56 -11.40 -8.59
CA PRO A 109 18.20 -11.16 -8.19
C PRO A 109 17.66 -9.87 -8.82
N GLU A 110 16.41 -9.92 -9.28
CA GLU A 110 15.70 -8.71 -9.65
C GLU A 110 15.44 -7.85 -8.38
N HIS A 111 15.39 -6.53 -8.57
CA HIS A 111 15.13 -5.64 -7.45
C HIS A 111 13.81 -6.00 -6.72
N PRO A 112 13.79 -6.10 -5.38
CA PRO A 112 12.61 -6.53 -4.63
C PRO A 112 11.33 -5.75 -4.98
N HIS A 113 11.45 -4.43 -5.22
CA HIS A 113 10.33 -3.60 -5.66
C HIS A 113 9.68 -4.12 -6.95
N LEU A 114 10.49 -4.40 -7.98
CA LEU A 114 9.97 -4.86 -9.27
C LEU A 114 9.29 -6.23 -9.17
N VAL A 115 9.81 -7.10 -8.32
CA VAL A 115 9.21 -8.42 -8.06
C VAL A 115 7.85 -8.27 -7.39
N THR A 116 7.77 -7.48 -6.31
CA THR A 116 6.53 -7.30 -5.55
C THR A 116 5.51 -6.47 -6.31
N LEU A 117 5.93 -5.41 -7.00
CA LEU A 117 5.05 -4.61 -7.87
C LEU A 117 4.42 -5.49 -8.96
N ARG A 118 5.21 -6.33 -9.64
CA ARG A 118 4.69 -7.27 -10.62
C ARG A 118 3.63 -8.19 -10.02
N HIS A 119 3.88 -8.78 -8.84
CA HIS A 119 2.92 -9.66 -8.19
C HIS A 119 1.61 -8.92 -7.84
N VAL A 120 1.68 -7.69 -7.37
CA VAL A 120 0.49 -6.86 -7.12
C VAL A 120 -0.25 -6.55 -8.40
N LEU A 121 0.44 -6.15 -9.47
CA LEU A 121 -0.18 -5.87 -10.77
C LEU A 121 -0.89 -7.10 -11.37
N GLU A 122 -0.34 -8.31 -11.18
CA GLU A 122 -1.00 -9.56 -11.58
C GLU A 122 -2.34 -9.76 -10.84
N GLN A 123 -2.40 -9.45 -9.52
CA GLN A 123 -3.64 -9.54 -8.74
C GLN A 123 -4.65 -8.49 -9.17
N VAL A 124 -4.22 -7.25 -9.38
CA VAL A 124 -5.06 -6.13 -9.86
C VAL A 124 -5.65 -6.49 -11.23
N ASN A 125 -4.80 -6.98 -12.16
CA ASN A 125 -5.24 -7.40 -13.48
C ASN A 125 -6.25 -8.56 -13.41
N ALA A 126 -6.00 -9.57 -12.58
CA ALA A 126 -6.92 -10.70 -12.41
C ALA A 126 -8.27 -10.26 -11.83
N TYR A 127 -8.26 -9.33 -10.88
CA TYR A 127 -9.48 -8.76 -10.31
C TYR A 127 -10.28 -7.97 -11.34
N ALA A 128 -9.62 -7.07 -12.09
CA ALA A 128 -10.28 -6.29 -13.13
C ALA A 128 -10.84 -7.19 -14.26
N LEU A 129 -10.08 -8.23 -14.66
CA LEU A 129 -10.53 -9.20 -15.66
C LEU A 129 -11.79 -9.95 -15.21
N ALA A 130 -11.85 -10.39 -13.96
CA ALA A 130 -13.02 -11.08 -13.40
C ALA A 130 -14.26 -10.18 -13.35
N ARG A 131 -14.08 -8.86 -13.28
CA ARG A 131 -15.15 -7.85 -13.33
C ARG A 131 -15.49 -7.39 -14.76
N GLN A 132 -14.73 -7.85 -15.76
CA GLN A 132 -14.80 -7.36 -17.13
C GLN A 132 -14.61 -5.83 -17.22
N ASP A 133 -13.67 -5.32 -16.42
CA ASP A 133 -13.39 -3.91 -16.26
C ASP A 133 -11.92 -3.59 -16.60
N THR A 134 -11.60 -2.32 -16.71
CA THR A 134 -10.25 -1.81 -16.92
C THR A 134 -9.78 -1.03 -15.68
N VAL A 135 -8.47 -0.86 -15.54
CA VAL A 135 -7.86 -0.20 -14.38
C VAL A 135 -6.78 0.79 -14.78
N VAL A 136 -6.81 1.97 -14.17
CA VAL A 136 -5.71 2.93 -14.16
C VAL A 136 -4.94 2.75 -12.86
N VAL A 137 -3.63 2.53 -12.98
CA VAL A 137 -2.73 2.38 -11.84
C VAL A 137 -2.11 3.73 -11.52
N ILE A 138 -2.12 4.11 -10.25
CA ILE A 138 -1.48 5.32 -9.71
C ILE A 138 -0.50 4.88 -8.65
N CYS A 139 0.80 5.13 -8.89
CA CYS A 139 1.89 4.84 -7.96
C CYS A 139 2.40 6.14 -7.33
N ASP A 140 2.99 6.04 -6.14
CA ASP A 140 3.74 7.16 -5.58
C ASP A 140 4.96 7.49 -6.45
N GLU A 141 5.40 8.75 -6.42
CA GLU A 141 6.58 9.21 -7.17
C GLU A 141 7.84 8.53 -6.64
N VAL A 142 8.42 7.66 -7.45
CA VAL A 142 9.67 6.96 -7.16
C VAL A 142 10.71 7.25 -8.23
N GLN A 143 11.99 7.20 -7.87
CA GLN A 143 13.06 7.23 -8.85
C GLN A 143 12.95 6.02 -9.79
N GLY A 144 13.05 6.25 -11.10
CA GLY A 144 12.96 5.18 -12.11
C GLY A 144 11.55 4.92 -12.66
N SER A 145 10.63 5.86 -12.51
CA SER A 145 9.26 5.77 -13.04
C SER A 145 9.19 5.39 -14.55
N GLU A 146 10.13 5.88 -15.37
CA GLU A 146 10.21 5.54 -16.79
C GLU A 146 10.48 4.05 -17.04
N ASP A 147 11.36 3.44 -16.22
CA ASP A 147 11.62 2.00 -16.29
C ASP A 147 10.40 1.17 -15.91
N HIS A 148 9.59 1.62 -14.95
CA HIS A 148 8.35 0.96 -14.57
C HIS A 148 7.31 1.02 -15.69
N GLN A 149 7.15 2.17 -16.34
CA GLN A 149 6.24 2.32 -17.49
C GLN A 149 6.68 1.45 -18.66
N ARG A 150 7.98 1.41 -18.97
CA ARG A 150 8.54 0.53 -20.02
C ARG A 150 8.25 -0.95 -19.71
N LYS A 151 8.51 -1.41 -18.48
CA LYS A 151 8.23 -2.79 -18.05
C LYS A 151 6.75 -3.14 -18.13
N LEU A 152 5.86 -2.23 -17.75
CA LEU A 152 4.42 -2.43 -17.92
C LEU A 152 4.08 -2.68 -19.40
N GLY A 153 4.63 -1.88 -20.31
CA GLY A 153 4.46 -2.07 -21.74
C GLY A 153 4.92 -3.46 -22.21
N GLU A 154 6.09 -3.91 -21.74
CA GLU A 154 6.60 -5.27 -22.01
C GLU A 154 5.65 -6.34 -21.48
N TYR A 155 5.16 -6.22 -20.24
CA TYR A 155 4.24 -7.20 -19.63
C TYR A 155 2.88 -7.28 -20.34
N ARG A 156 2.42 -6.19 -20.93
CA ARG A 156 1.19 -6.20 -21.75
C ARG A 156 1.39 -6.99 -23.06
N LEU A 157 2.56 -6.93 -23.64
CA LEU A 157 2.89 -7.60 -24.92
C LEU A 157 3.22 -9.08 -24.73
N ILE A 158 4.19 -9.38 -23.87
CA ILE A 158 4.78 -10.73 -23.74
C ILE A 158 4.37 -11.46 -22.45
N GLY A 159 3.73 -10.76 -21.52
CA GLY A 159 3.38 -11.28 -20.18
C GLY A 159 4.48 -11.07 -19.14
N THR A 160 4.11 -11.22 -17.88
CA THR A 160 5.04 -11.14 -16.76
C THR A 160 5.99 -12.35 -16.74
N PRO A 161 7.26 -12.16 -16.32
CA PRO A 161 8.17 -13.29 -16.16
C PRO A 161 7.74 -14.17 -14.98
N GLY A 162 7.93 -15.47 -15.08
CA GLY A 162 7.67 -16.45 -14.03
C GLY A 162 6.86 -17.65 -14.48
N TYR A 163 6.55 -18.55 -13.53
CA TYR A 163 5.85 -19.81 -13.83
C TYR A 163 4.40 -19.61 -14.32
N ARG A 164 3.72 -18.58 -13.82
CA ARG A 164 2.38 -18.18 -14.26
C ARG A 164 2.45 -16.76 -14.84
N SER A 165 2.90 -16.69 -16.08
CA SER A 165 2.91 -15.43 -16.82
C SER A 165 1.50 -14.87 -17.00
N SER A 166 1.33 -13.59 -16.77
CA SER A 166 0.08 -12.87 -17.00
C SER A 166 0.30 -11.69 -17.93
N LYS A 167 -0.50 -11.58 -18.98
CA LYS A 167 -0.58 -10.35 -19.77
C LYS A 167 -1.44 -9.37 -18.98
N LEU A 168 -0.89 -8.22 -18.63
CA LEU A 168 -1.58 -7.17 -17.84
C LEU A 168 -2.53 -6.36 -18.74
N GLN A 169 -3.44 -7.04 -19.42
CA GLN A 169 -4.25 -6.48 -20.50
C GLN A 169 -5.35 -5.54 -20.02
N THR A 170 -5.76 -5.62 -18.75
CA THR A 170 -6.77 -4.73 -18.17
C THR A 170 -6.18 -3.44 -17.62
N ILE A 171 -4.84 -3.36 -17.48
CA ILE A 171 -4.16 -2.16 -17.00
C ILE A 171 -3.99 -1.21 -18.18
N GLU A 172 -4.81 -0.17 -18.24
CA GLU A 172 -4.78 0.82 -19.32
C GLU A 172 -3.55 1.71 -19.26
N GLN A 173 -3.25 2.21 -18.07
CA GLN A 173 -2.15 3.16 -17.85
C GLN A 173 -1.59 3.01 -16.45
N MET A 174 -0.29 3.32 -16.29
CA MET A 174 0.38 3.56 -15.02
C MET A 174 0.82 5.02 -14.98
N MET A 175 0.40 5.70 -13.92
CA MET A 175 0.71 7.10 -13.63
C MET A 175 1.48 7.19 -12.32
N PHE A 176 2.19 8.30 -12.14
CA PHE A 176 2.89 8.62 -10.89
C PHE A 176 2.36 9.96 -10.37
N ALA A 177 2.13 10.03 -9.06
CA ALA A 177 1.58 11.19 -8.40
C ALA A 177 2.22 11.35 -7.01
N SER A 178 2.26 12.58 -6.51
CA SER A 178 2.68 12.86 -5.14
C SER A 178 1.64 12.37 -4.14
N SER A 179 2.08 11.63 -3.13
CA SER A 179 1.24 11.15 -2.02
C SER A 179 0.63 12.29 -1.21
N GLU A 180 1.32 13.43 -1.08
CA GLU A 180 0.81 14.63 -0.39
C GLU A 180 -0.56 15.08 -0.92
N GLN A 181 -0.80 14.94 -2.22
CA GLN A 181 -2.03 15.38 -2.89
C GLN A 181 -2.99 14.23 -3.21
N SER A 182 -2.63 12.99 -2.88
CA SER A 182 -3.40 11.81 -3.23
C SER A 182 -3.93 11.05 -2.01
N PRO A 183 -5.20 11.27 -1.61
CA PRO A 183 -5.82 10.49 -0.53
C PRO A 183 -5.76 8.97 -0.76
N GLY A 184 -5.80 8.53 -2.02
CA GLY A 184 -5.67 7.12 -2.38
C GLY A 184 -4.29 6.56 -2.05
N LEU A 185 -3.21 7.30 -2.38
CA LEU A 185 -1.84 6.92 -2.04
C LEU A 185 -1.62 6.94 -0.53
N GLN A 186 -2.07 7.96 0.18
CA GLN A 186 -2.02 8.00 1.64
C GLN A 186 -2.75 6.80 2.27
N SER A 187 -3.90 6.41 1.71
CA SER A 187 -4.67 5.26 2.20
C SER A 187 -3.92 3.93 2.04
N VAL A 188 -3.27 3.73 0.91
CA VAL A 188 -2.52 2.49 0.66
C VAL A 188 -1.19 2.46 1.41
N ASP A 189 -0.51 3.62 1.62
CA ASP A 189 0.67 3.72 2.50
C ASP A 189 0.35 3.21 3.90
N LEU A 190 -0.74 3.70 4.50
CA LEU A 190 -1.18 3.26 5.82
C LEU A 190 -1.37 1.74 5.89
N ALA A 191 -1.94 1.14 4.87
CA ALA A 191 -2.18 -0.29 4.83
C ALA A 191 -0.87 -1.09 4.66
N VAL A 192 -0.01 -0.72 3.69
CA VAL A 192 1.23 -1.44 3.42
C VAL A 192 2.25 -1.29 4.57
N TYR A 193 2.29 -0.13 5.22
CA TYR A 193 3.09 0.07 6.42
C TYR A 193 2.70 -0.91 7.53
N LEU A 194 1.40 -1.09 7.80
CA LEU A 194 0.94 -2.04 8.82
C LEU A 194 1.18 -3.49 8.40
N ALA A 195 0.94 -3.86 7.14
CA ALA A 195 1.22 -5.20 6.64
C ALA A 195 2.69 -5.60 6.90
N ARG A 196 3.63 -4.70 6.56
CA ARG A 196 5.05 -4.90 6.86
C ARG A 196 5.31 -4.98 8.36
N ARG A 197 4.65 -4.13 9.16
CA ARG A 197 4.81 -4.14 10.63
C ARG A 197 4.33 -5.44 11.27
N VAL A 198 3.25 -6.01 10.79
CA VAL A 198 2.73 -7.31 11.27
C VAL A 198 3.65 -8.45 10.91
N ASP A 199 4.28 -8.41 9.73
CA ASP A 199 5.25 -9.42 9.27
C ASP A 199 6.66 -9.26 9.87
N ALA A 200 6.95 -8.16 10.57
CA ALA A 200 8.26 -7.93 11.13
C ALA A 200 8.63 -9.01 12.18
N HIS A 201 9.80 -9.65 12.00
CA HIS A 201 10.29 -10.66 12.94
C HIS A 201 10.70 -10.07 14.30
N THR A 202 11.09 -8.79 14.31
CA THR A 202 11.59 -8.08 15.48
C THR A 202 10.68 -6.91 15.82
N HIS A 203 9.67 -7.14 16.62
CA HIS A 203 9.01 -6.05 17.34
C HIS A 203 9.87 -5.67 18.56
N ARG A 204 9.97 -4.36 18.84
CA ARG A 204 10.68 -3.88 20.03
C ARG A 204 10.12 -4.48 21.33
N ASP A 205 8.78 -4.70 21.34
CA ASP A 205 8.06 -5.33 22.43
C ASP A 205 6.72 -5.91 21.96
N GLU A 206 6.13 -6.74 22.80
CA GLU A 206 4.84 -7.41 22.55
C GLU A 206 3.67 -6.41 22.40
N ARG A 207 3.72 -5.23 23.05
CA ARG A 207 2.66 -4.23 22.95
C ARG A 207 2.64 -3.60 21.55
N SER A 208 3.82 -3.30 21.01
CA SER A 208 3.98 -2.81 19.62
C SER A 208 3.45 -3.82 18.61
N ARG A 209 3.71 -5.12 18.82
CA ARG A 209 3.19 -6.19 17.96
C ARG A 209 1.67 -6.24 18.00
N ARG A 210 1.08 -6.27 19.20
CA ARG A 210 -0.39 -6.32 19.37
C ARG A 210 -1.07 -5.08 18.79
N LEU A 211 -0.46 -3.90 18.94
CA LEU A 211 -0.98 -2.68 18.34
C LEU A 211 -1.01 -2.79 16.82
N ALA A 212 0.11 -3.18 16.19
CA ALA A 212 0.17 -3.34 14.74
C ALA A 212 -0.88 -4.35 14.24
N GLN A 213 -1.01 -5.50 14.89
CA GLN A 213 -2.02 -6.51 14.55
C GLN A 213 -3.45 -5.97 14.70
N SER A 214 -3.73 -5.26 15.81
CA SER A 214 -5.06 -4.67 16.05
C SER A 214 -5.41 -3.56 15.06
N LEU A 215 -4.43 -2.80 14.59
CA LEU A 215 -4.65 -1.77 13.56
C LEU A 215 -4.81 -2.40 12.17
N TRP A 216 -4.01 -3.43 11.87
CA TRP A 216 -4.13 -4.16 10.61
C TRP A 216 -5.50 -4.82 10.44
N SER A 217 -6.06 -5.40 11.51
CA SER A 217 -7.38 -6.05 11.44
C SER A 217 -8.54 -5.09 11.10
N GLU A 218 -8.35 -3.78 11.21
CA GLU A 218 -9.37 -2.81 10.76
C GLU A 218 -9.53 -2.83 9.24
N PHE A 219 -8.51 -3.29 8.47
CA PHE A 219 -8.59 -3.44 7.02
C PHE A 219 -9.23 -4.76 6.56
N ASP A 220 -9.48 -5.74 7.45
CA ASP A 220 -10.01 -7.06 7.10
C ASP A 220 -11.22 -7.02 6.14
N PRO A 221 -12.17 -6.05 6.24
CA PRO A 221 -13.33 -6.00 5.35
C PRO A 221 -12.99 -5.83 3.87
N ILE A 222 -11.87 -5.19 3.55
CA ILE A 222 -11.45 -4.90 2.17
C ILE A 222 -10.26 -5.73 1.71
N VAL A 223 -9.60 -6.47 2.62
CA VAL A 223 -8.45 -7.32 2.27
C VAL A 223 -8.91 -8.45 1.35
N ALA A 224 -8.47 -8.42 0.10
CA ALA A 224 -8.72 -9.49 -0.87
C ALA A 224 -7.60 -10.52 -0.86
N ARG A 225 -6.37 -10.09 -0.61
CA ARG A 225 -5.20 -10.97 -0.59
C ARG A 225 -4.05 -10.36 0.19
N VAL A 226 -3.40 -11.21 1.00
CA VAL A 226 -2.08 -10.93 1.57
C VAL A 226 -1.20 -12.15 1.31
N ARG A 227 -0.04 -11.94 0.74
CA ARG A 227 0.92 -13.01 0.48
C ARG A 227 2.34 -12.50 0.60
N ARG A 228 3.20 -13.25 1.29
CA ARG A 228 4.65 -13.11 1.20
C ARG A 228 5.23 -14.23 0.35
N TRP A 229 6.07 -13.87 -0.60
CA TRP A 229 6.87 -14.82 -1.34
C TRP A 229 8.20 -15.05 -0.65
N ASP A 230 8.44 -16.31 -0.31
CA ASP A 230 9.68 -16.80 0.32
C ASP A 230 10.40 -17.69 -0.73
N PRO A 231 11.19 -17.11 -1.63
CA PRO A 231 11.86 -17.82 -2.72
C PRO A 231 12.88 -18.85 -2.28
#